data_228b08403280898e518a5634ef689281
#
_entry.id   228b08403280898e518a5634ef689281
#
_cell.length_a   1.000
_cell.length_b   1.000
_cell.length_c   1.000
_cell.angle_alpha   90.00
_cell.angle_beta   90.00
_cell.angle_gamma   90.00
#
_symmetry.space_group_name_H-M   'P 1'
#
loop_
_entity.id
_entity.type
_entity.pdbx_description
1 polymer ?
#
loop_
_entity_poly.entity_id
_entity_poly.type
_entity_poly.pdbx_seq_one_letter_code
_entity_poly.pdbx_strand_id
1 'polypeptide(L)'
;MTNIRVKDMPKGSIPTVTSSGDIQIPQSYLRPMERKEIRVDFHLNRSHPSDRYKKLLEEYILMHRVSDRMFNGRSLGKWTDIIHGFINKLDCKTLLDYGSGKGHLYTDKFNTILDPHDQIVLDKPLPEIWTNLESYRLFDPAYEEFEELPEGKFDAVISTDVMEHIPETDLLWVIDEILGYANKMVFLNIACFQAVKTLADGSNAHVSVFHHLDWLELIAARFNNHKHLAVYVFFDLFKADGKMAEKGFKISMGEEDIRIIELQEVK
;
A
#
# COMPACT_ATOMS: atom_id res chain seq x y z
N MET A 1 3.34 -30.02 -5.81
CA MET A 1 3.64 -28.75 -5.10
C MET A 1 4.16 -29.11 -3.73
N THR A 2 5.44 -28.86 -3.48
CA THR A 2 6.09 -29.25 -2.21
C THR A 2 5.80 -28.14 -1.21
N ASN A 3 4.98 -28.41 -0.19
CA ASN A 3 4.75 -27.49 0.91
C ASN A 3 6.05 -27.35 1.72
N ILE A 4 6.76 -26.25 1.58
CA ILE A 4 7.90 -25.91 2.43
C ILE A 4 7.31 -25.39 3.75
N ARG A 5 7.49 -26.16 4.83
CA ARG A 5 7.16 -25.69 6.18
C ARG A 5 8.23 -24.70 6.63
N VAL A 6 7.85 -23.76 7.52
CA VAL A 6 8.78 -22.76 8.11
C VAL A 6 10.07 -23.40 8.68
N LYS A 7 10.01 -24.66 9.09
CA LYS A 7 11.18 -25.45 9.52
C LYS A 7 12.18 -25.79 8.41
N ASP A 8 11.77 -25.72 7.15
CA ASP A 8 12.56 -26.13 5.98
C ASP A 8 13.17 -24.93 5.25
N MET A 9 12.94 -23.70 5.74
CA MET A 9 13.58 -22.51 5.18
C MET A 9 15.04 -22.41 5.67
N PRO A 10 16.01 -22.11 4.79
CA PRO A 10 17.38 -21.88 5.20
C PRO A 10 17.44 -20.75 6.24
N LYS A 11 18.21 -20.94 7.31
CA LYS A 11 18.49 -19.86 8.28
C LYS A 11 19.01 -18.64 7.51
N GLY A 12 18.36 -17.48 7.70
CA GLY A 12 18.69 -16.25 6.99
C GLY A 12 17.81 -15.92 5.79
N SER A 13 16.69 -16.66 5.58
CA SER A 13 15.75 -16.41 4.48
C SER A 13 14.68 -15.36 4.78
N ILE A 14 14.59 -14.88 6.03
CA ILE A 14 13.62 -13.90 6.48
C ILE A 14 14.37 -12.75 7.18
N PRO A 15 13.99 -11.48 6.98
CA PRO A 15 14.53 -10.38 7.76
C PRO A 15 14.33 -10.64 9.26
N THR A 16 15.40 -10.51 10.03
CA THR A 16 15.36 -10.73 11.49
C THR A 16 15.77 -9.44 12.19
N VAL A 17 15.11 -9.15 13.31
CA VAL A 17 15.52 -8.05 14.18
C VAL A 17 16.59 -8.57 15.12
N THR A 18 17.75 -7.91 15.18
CA THR A 18 18.84 -8.23 16.10
C THR A 18 18.48 -7.79 17.52
N SER A 19 19.25 -8.25 18.50
CA SER A 19 19.13 -7.78 19.89
C SER A 19 19.42 -6.27 20.10
N SER A 20 20.06 -5.64 19.11
CA SER A 20 20.28 -4.17 19.05
C SER A 20 19.14 -3.41 18.37
N GLY A 21 18.11 -4.11 17.88
CA GLY A 21 17.00 -3.48 17.13
C GLY A 21 17.25 -3.32 15.64
N ASP A 22 18.44 -3.69 15.14
CA ASP A 22 18.75 -3.60 13.70
C ASP A 22 18.05 -4.70 12.92
N ILE A 23 17.53 -4.37 11.75
CA ILE A 23 16.94 -5.35 10.83
C ILE A 23 18.06 -5.97 10.00
N GLN A 24 18.31 -7.26 10.21
CA GLN A 24 19.16 -8.05 9.32
C GLN A 24 18.36 -8.48 8.09
N ILE A 25 18.74 -7.91 6.94
CA ILE A 25 18.11 -8.20 5.65
C ILE A 25 18.90 -9.33 4.98
N PRO A 26 18.26 -10.48 4.64
CA PRO A 26 18.91 -11.55 3.92
C PRO A 26 19.46 -11.08 2.57
N GLN A 27 20.61 -11.62 2.14
CA GLN A 27 21.21 -11.28 0.85
C GLN A 27 20.28 -11.50 -0.37
N SER A 28 19.31 -12.41 -0.25
CA SER A 28 18.31 -12.63 -1.29
C SER A 28 17.43 -11.42 -1.56
N TYR A 29 17.24 -10.53 -0.56
CA TYR A 29 16.48 -9.29 -0.69
C TYR A 29 17.31 -8.16 -1.34
N LEU A 30 18.63 -8.29 -1.31
CA LEU A 30 19.56 -7.30 -1.85
C LEU A 30 19.84 -7.51 -3.35
N ARG A 31 19.37 -8.61 -3.94
CA ARG A 31 19.47 -8.80 -5.38
C ARG A 31 18.51 -7.84 -6.09
N PRO A 32 18.94 -7.23 -7.21
CA PRO A 32 18.04 -6.48 -8.06
C PRO A 32 16.85 -7.38 -8.42
N MET A 33 15.63 -6.89 -8.17
CA MET A 33 14.44 -7.64 -8.53
C MET A 33 14.34 -7.70 -10.06
N GLU A 34 14.19 -8.90 -10.59
CA GLU A 34 13.97 -9.09 -12.02
C GLU A 34 12.55 -8.68 -12.42
N ARG A 35 12.43 -8.14 -13.62
CA ARG A 35 11.15 -7.88 -14.26
C ARG A 35 10.38 -9.17 -14.45
N LYS A 36 9.08 -9.15 -14.17
CA LYS A 36 8.17 -10.30 -14.32
C LYS A 36 6.90 -9.88 -15.03
N GLU A 37 6.35 -10.79 -15.81
CA GLU A 37 4.99 -10.66 -16.28
C GLU A 37 4.01 -10.87 -15.11
N ILE A 38 3.11 -9.92 -14.89
CA ILE A 38 2.06 -10.00 -13.86
C ILE A 38 0.88 -10.79 -14.44
N ARG A 39 0.50 -11.87 -13.79
CA ARG A 39 -0.62 -12.72 -14.21
C ARG A 39 -1.93 -12.18 -13.68
N VAL A 40 -2.66 -11.49 -14.53
CA VAL A 40 -3.95 -10.89 -14.20
C VAL A 40 -5.11 -11.70 -14.76
N ASP A 41 -6.25 -11.64 -14.09
CA ASP A 41 -7.49 -12.23 -14.58
C ASP A 41 -8.55 -11.12 -14.78
N PHE A 42 -8.99 -10.95 -16.02
CA PHE A 42 -9.96 -9.91 -16.39
C PHE A 42 -11.41 -10.27 -16.04
N HIS A 43 -11.68 -11.50 -15.59
CA HIS A 43 -13.00 -11.95 -15.21
C HIS A 43 -13.30 -11.74 -13.73
N LEU A 44 -12.26 -11.52 -12.92
CA LEU A 44 -12.39 -11.28 -11.49
C LEU A 44 -12.87 -9.85 -11.23
N ASN A 45 -13.63 -9.70 -10.16
CA ASN A 45 -14.13 -8.42 -9.67
C ASN A 45 -14.52 -8.56 -8.19
N ARG A 46 -14.94 -7.46 -7.55
CA ARG A 46 -15.31 -7.49 -6.12
C ARG A 46 -16.38 -8.52 -5.77
N SER A 47 -17.37 -8.73 -6.62
CA SER A 47 -18.43 -9.72 -6.38
C SER A 47 -17.96 -11.16 -6.61
N HIS A 48 -16.93 -11.34 -7.42
CA HIS A 48 -16.36 -12.64 -7.79
C HIS A 48 -14.84 -12.58 -7.74
N PRO A 49 -14.22 -12.37 -6.56
CA PRO A 49 -12.77 -12.37 -6.42
C PRO A 49 -12.23 -13.79 -6.47
N SER A 50 -10.92 -13.96 -6.66
CA SER A 50 -10.29 -15.28 -6.64
C SER A 50 -10.46 -15.97 -5.28
N ASP A 51 -10.37 -17.32 -5.26
CA ASP A 51 -10.41 -18.08 -4.01
C ASP A 51 -9.19 -17.74 -3.12
N ARG A 52 -8.06 -17.36 -3.73
CA ARG A 52 -6.89 -16.89 -2.97
C ARG A 52 -7.18 -15.58 -2.26
N TYR A 53 -7.85 -14.62 -2.92
CA TYR A 53 -8.26 -13.37 -2.30
C TYR A 53 -9.20 -13.60 -1.11
N LYS A 54 -10.23 -14.45 -1.27
CA LYS A 54 -11.17 -14.78 -0.18
C LYS A 54 -10.44 -15.35 1.02
N LYS A 55 -9.54 -16.31 0.78
CA LYS A 55 -8.75 -16.95 1.85
C LYS A 55 -7.85 -15.94 2.56
N LEU A 56 -7.17 -15.06 1.82
CA LEU A 56 -6.34 -14.01 2.41
C LEU A 56 -7.18 -13.03 3.24
N LEU A 57 -8.33 -12.64 2.75
CA LEU A 57 -9.24 -11.74 3.48
C LEU A 57 -9.64 -12.37 4.83
N GLU A 58 -10.00 -13.66 4.87
CA GLU A 58 -10.29 -14.38 6.12
C GLU A 58 -9.08 -14.38 7.07
N GLU A 59 -7.87 -14.60 6.56
CA GLU A 59 -6.65 -14.55 7.36
C GLU A 59 -6.38 -13.15 7.92
N TYR A 60 -6.56 -12.09 7.12
CA TYR A 60 -6.40 -10.70 7.58
C TYR A 60 -7.45 -10.30 8.61
N ILE A 61 -8.71 -10.72 8.47
CA ILE A 61 -9.77 -10.53 9.49
C ILE A 61 -9.33 -11.13 10.83
N LEU A 62 -8.79 -12.36 10.82
CA LEU A 62 -8.29 -13.00 12.03
C LEU A 62 -7.09 -12.23 12.62
N MET A 63 -6.16 -11.79 11.78
CA MET A 63 -5.00 -11.03 12.22
C MET A 63 -5.38 -9.68 12.86
N HIS A 64 -6.40 -8.99 12.34
CA HIS A 64 -6.92 -7.76 12.94
C HIS A 64 -7.43 -7.97 14.38
N ARG A 65 -7.96 -9.16 14.70
CA ARG A 65 -8.49 -9.51 16.02
C ARG A 65 -7.41 -9.87 17.05
N VAL A 66 -6.21 -10.24 16.60
CA VAL A 66 -5.13 -10.73 17.48
C VAL A 66 -4.51 -9.59 18.30
N SER A 67 -4.34 -8.41 17.74
CA SER A 67 -3.64 -7.31 18.41
C SER A 67 -4.07 -5.96 17.86
N ASP A 68 -4.29 -4.99 18.74
CA ASP A 68 -4.59 -3.60 18.37
C ASP A 68 -3.40 -2.89 17.68
N ARG A 69 -2.19 -3.43 17.83
CA ARG A 69 -0.99 -2.93 17.14
C ARG A 69 -0.85 -3.42 15.70
N MET A 70 -1.62 -4.44 15.30
CA MET A 70 -1.55 -5.02 13.97
C MET A 70 -2.48 -4.24 13.02
N PHE A 71 -1.96 -3.87 11.85
CA PHE A 71 -2.69 -3.10 10.83
C PHE A 71 -3.35 -1.81 11.39
N ASN A 72 -2.59 -1.08 12.19
CA ASN A 72 -3.06 0.15 12.84
C ASN A 72 -3.00 1.40 11.93
N GLY A 73 -2.58 1.25 10.66
CA GLY A 73 -2.49 2.34 9.69
C GLY A 73 -1.16 3.13 9.76
N ARG A 74 -0.13 2.61 10.47
CA ARG A 74 1.15 3.34 10.65
C ARG A 74 1.90 3.62 9.34
N SER A 75 1.74 2.78 8.32
CA SER A 75 2.41 2.91 7.01
C SER A 75 2.14 4.27 6.37
N LEU A 76 0.96 4.85 6.62
CA LEU A 76 0.58 6.18 6.15
C LEU A 76 1.44 7.28 6.78
N GLY A 77 1.97 7.08 8.00
CA GLY A 77 2.63 8.12 8.77
C GLY A 77 3.77 8.82 8.04
N LYS A 78 4.64 8.08 7.34
CA LYS A 78 5.76 8.66 6.58
C LYS A 78 5.35 9.45 5.34
N TRP A 79 4.10 9.31 4.88
CA TRP A 79 3.58 9.94 3.68
C TRP A 79 2.70 11.16 3.96
N THR A 80 2.44 11.46 5.23
CA THR A 80 1.46 12.49 5.64
C THR A 80 1.73 13.86 5.04
N ASP A 81 2.98 14.33 5.04
CA ASP A 81 3.35 15.65 4.50
C ASP A 81 3.25 15.70 2.99
N ILE A 82 3.69 14.62 2.31
CA ILE A 82 3.63 14.52 0.85
C ILE A 82 2.18 14.50 0.38
N ILE A 83 1.35 13.67 1.02
CA ILE A 83 -0.09 13.58 0.71
C ILE A 83 -0.78 14.91 0.99
N HIS A 84 -0.48 15.56 2.12
CA HIS A 84 -1.00 16.89 2.46
C HIS A 84 -0.65 17.92 1.39
N GLY A 85 0.60 17.91 0.92
CA GLY A 85 1.04 18.78 -0.18
C GLY A 85 0.22 18.58 -1.47
N PHE A 86 -0.11 17.34 -1.83
CA PHE A 86 -0.94 17.05 -3.01
C PHE A 86 -2.41 17.41 -2.78
N ILE A 87 -2.98 17.12 -1.60
CA ILE A 87 -4.34 17.54 -1.21
C ILE A 87 -4.51 19.04 -1.39
N ASN A 88 -3.57 19.83 -0.86
CA ASN A 88 -3.61 21.28 -0.94
C ASN A 88 -3.43 21.78 -2.39
N LYS A 89 -2.46 21.21 -3.13
CA LYS A 89 -2.17 21.58 -4.52
C LYS A 89 -3.36 21.36 -5.46
N LEU A 90 -4.12 20.30 -5.23
CA LEU A 90 -5.26 19.93 -6.07
C LEU A 90 -6.61 20.35 -5.48
N ASP A 91 -6.57 21.10 -4.36
CA ASP A 91 -7.76 21.54 -3.62
C ASP A 91 -8.75 20.37 -3.37
N CYS A 92 -8.24 19.28 -2.82
CA CYS A 92 -9.09 18.14 -2.47
C CYS A 92 -9.85 18.42 -1.18
N LYS A 93 -11.16 18.15 -1.17
CA LYS A 93 -12.06 18.36 -0.03
C LYS A 93 -12.49 17.07 0.63
N THR A 94 -12.51 15.98 -0.14
CA THR A 94 -12.93 14.67 0.34
C THR A 94 -11.85 13.63 0.10
N LEU A 95 -11.68 12.70 1.06
CA LEU A 95 -10.65 11.69 1.02
C LEU A 95 -11.21 10.30 1.33
N LEU A 96 -10.77 9.31 0.57
CA LEU A 96 -10.90 7.89 0.89
C LEU A 96 -9.52 7.32 1.20
N ASP A 97 -9.34 6.72 2.38
CA ASP A 97 -8.19 5.88 2.69
C ASP A 97 -8.59 4.41 2.48
N TYR A 98 -8.09 3.82 1.38
CA TYR A 98 -8.42 2.48 0.93
C TYR A 98 -7.36 1.48 1.45
N GLY A 99 -7.77 0.58 2.32
CA GLY A 99 -6.89 -0.30 3.09
C GLY A 99 -6.33 0.40 4.32
N SER A 100 -7.16 1.22 4.99
CA SER A 100 -6.77 2.07 6.12
C SER A 100 -6.32 1.30 7.37
N GLY A 101 -6.51 -0.02 7.40
CA GLY A 101 -6.36 -0.78 8.61
C GLY A 101 -7.32 -0.27 9.69
N LYS A 102 -6.82 -0.10 10.92
CA LYS A 102 -7.60 0.45 12.04
C LYS A 102 -7.66 1.97 12.10
N GLY A 103 -7.02 2.67 11.15
CA GLY A 103 -7.10 4.11 11.02
C GLY A 103 -6.64 4.90 12.25
N HIS A 104 -5.70 4.37 13.05
CA HIS A 104 -5.29 5.02 14.31
C HIS A 104 -4.75 6.45 14.12
N LEU A 105 -4.15 6.76 12.95
CA LEU A 105 -3.65 8.11 12.66
C LEU A 105 -4.78 9.16 12.53
N TYR A 106 -6.01 8.71 12.32
CA TYR A 106 -7.18 9.58 12.21
C TYR A 106 -7.87 9.84 13.54
N THR A 107 -7.45 9.21 14.63
CA THR A 107 -8.09 9.25 15.95
C THR A 107 -7.10 9.64 17.05
N ASP A 108 -7.56 9.78 18.29
CA ASP A 108 -6.72 10.01 19.48
C ASP A 108 -5.69 8.89 19.73
N LYS A 109 -5.83 7.76 19.04
CA LYS A 109 -4.88 6.65 19.10
C LYS A 109 -3.59 6.89 18.30
N PHE A 110 -3.45 8.00 17.57
CA PHE A 110 -2.25 8.31 16.77
C PHE A 110 -0.96 8.20 17.58
N ASN A 111 -0.98 8.58 18.85
CA ASN A 111 0.17 8.48 19.77
C ASN A 111 0.60 7.03 20.08
N THR A 112 -0.28 6.04 19.89
CA THR A 112 0.02 4.63 20.20
C THR A 112 0.81 3.96 19.08
N ILE A 113 0.95 4.62 17.93
CA ILE A 113 1.62 4.12 16.73
C ILE A 113 3.10 4.46 16.73
N LEU A 114 3.46 5.52 17.43
CA LEU A 114 4.82 6.04 17.45
C LEU A 114 5.75 5.03 18.11
N ASP A 115 6.50 4.29 17.31
CA ASP A 115 7.65 3.54 17.78
C ASP A 115 8.77 4.55 18.04
N PRO A 116 9.51 4.45 19.16
CA PRO A 116 10.67 5.33 19.44
C PRO A 116 11.73 5.32 18.32
N HIS A 117 11.74 4.31 17.46
CA HIS A 117 12.63 4.19 16.30
C HIS A 117 12.02 4.73 14.99
N ASP A 118 10.71 5.03 14.96
CA ASP A 118 10.05 5.63 13.81
C ASP A 118 10.22 7.15 13.86
N GLN A 119 10.77 7.72 12.80
CA GLN A 119 10.91 9.19 12.66
C GLN A 119 9.59 9.91 12.38
N ILE A 120 8.46 9.19 12.52
CA ILE A 120 7.13 9.76 12.31
C ILE A 120 6.74 10.53 13.57
N VAL A 121 6.82 11.84 13.49
CA VAL A 121 6.39 12.73 14.56
C VAL A 121 5.09 13.41 14.12
N LEU A 122 3.96 12.85 14.55
CA LEU A 122 2.69 13.56 14.48
C LEU A 122 2.40 14.13 15.88
N ASP A 123 2.06 15.39 15.96
CA ASP A 123 1.63 16.07 17.18
C ASP A 123 0.10 16.08 17.34
N LYS A 124 -0.63 15.70 16.29
CA LYS A 124 -2.09 15.69 16.22
C LYS A 124 -2.59 14.59 15.27
N PRO A 125 -3.85 14.15 15.39
CA PRO A 125 -4.46 13.26 14.42
C PRO A 125 -4.59 13.93 13.03
N LEU A 126 -4.58 13.12 11.97
CA LEU A 126 -4.58 13.61 10.59
C LEU A 126 -5.70 14.63 10.25
N PRO A 127 -6.94 14.47 10.74
CA PRO A 127 -8.00 15.46 10.48
C PRO A 127 -7.68 16.86 10.99
N GLU A 128 -6.85 16.99 12.03
CA GLU A 128 -6.41 18.28 12.55
C GLU A 128 -5.18 18.85 11.78
N ILE A 129 -4.45 18.00 11.06
CA ILE A 129 -3.30 18.38 10.22
C ILE A 129 -3.78 18.71 8.81
N TRP A 130 -4.63 17.86 8.24
CA TRP A 130 -5.15 17.99 6.88
C TRP A 130 -6.38 18.90 6.81
N THR A 131 -6.23 20.11 7.29
CA THR A 131 -7.32 21.08 7.51
C THR A 131 -8.09 21.50 6.25
N ASN A 132 -7.57 21.17 5.06
CA ASN A 132 -8.25 21.44 3.79
C ASN A 132 -9.35 20.43 3.47
N LEU A 133 -9.35 19.27 4.15
CA LEU A 133 -10.39 18.25 4.00
C LEU A 133 -11.65 18.61 4.78
N GLU A 134 -12.78 18.48 4.12
CA GLU A 134 -14.12 18.63 4.74
C GLU A 134 -14.62 17.30 5.29
N SER A 135 -14.22 16.19 4.65
CA SER A 135 -14.57 14.85 5.11
C SER A 135 -13.55 13.79 4.64
N TYR A 136 -13.54 12.69 5.38
CA TYR A 136 -12.78 11.50 4.99
C TYR A 136 -13.59 10.23 5.27
N ARG A 137 -13.29 9.17 4.53
CA ARG A 137 -13.81 7.81 4.72
C ARG A 137 -12.64 6.85 4.87
N LEU A 138 -12.70 5.98 5.86
CA LEU A 138 -11.81 4.85 6.04
C LEU A 138 -12.48 3.61 5.46
N PHE A 139 -11.74 2.81 4.72
CA PHE A 139 -12.21 1.54 4.19
C PHE A 139 -11.12 0.48 4.33
N ASP A 140 -11.46 -0.62 4.96
CA ASP A 140 -10.62 -1.81 5.05
C ASP A 140 -11.51 -3.05 5.09
N PRO A 141 -11.50 -3.93 4.06
CA PRO A 141 -12.40 -5.06 3.97
C PRO A 141 -12.15 -6.14 5.04
N ALA A 142 -11.00 -6.07 5.74
CA ALA A 142 -10.64 -7.00 6.81
C ALA A 142 -10.92 -6.46 8.22
N TYR A 143 -11.39 -5.22 8.35
CA TYR A 143 -11.65 -4.59 9.64
C TYR A 143 -13.12 -4.21 9.79
N GLU A 144 -13.83 -4.87 10.72
CA GLU A 144 -15.29 -4.79 10.91
C GLU A 144 -15.83 -3.33 11.02
N GLU A 145 -15.05 -2.42 11.61
CA GLU A 145 -15.45 -1.02 11.77
C GLU A 145 -15.44 -0.25 10.42
N PHE A 146 -14.62 -0.69 9.45
CA PHE A 146 -14.41 0.00 8.18
C PHE A 146 -14.67 -0.88 6.94
N GLU A 147 -15.29 -2.07 7.10
CA GLU A 147 -15.51 -3.02 6.00
C GLU A 147 -16.62 -2.61 5.02
N GLU A 148 -17.47 -1.65 5.43
CA GLU A 148 -18.56 -1.18 4.59
C GLU A 148 -18.03 -0.43 3.37
N LEU A 149 -18.46 -0.85 2.17
CA LEU A 149 -18.04 -0.24 0.91
C LEU A 149 -18.33 1.26 0.89
N PRO A 150 -17.36 2.09 0.45
CA PRO A 150 -17.58 3.51 0.29
C PRO A 150 -18.65 3.80 -0.78
N GLU A 151 -19.51 4.77 -0.51
CA GLU A 151 -20.47 5.27 -1.48
C GLU A 151 -19.93 6.53 -2.18
N GLY A 152 -20.22 6.65 -3.47
CA GLY A 152 -19.86 7.82 -4.27
C GLY A 152 -18.40 7.90 -4.66
N LYS A 153 -17.90 9.11 -4.82
CA LYS A 153 -16.51 9.41 -5.21
C LYS A 153 -15.89 10.45 -4.29
N PHE A 154 -14.56 10.42 -4.24
CA PHE A 154 -13.76 11.29 -3.38
C PHE A 154 -12.78 12.10 -4.24
N ASP A 155 -12.45 13.32 -3.83
CA ASP A 155 -11.45 14.12 -4.51
C ASP A 155 -10.08 13.44 -4.50
N ALA A 156 -9.71 12.85 -3.37
CA ALA A 156 -8.49 12.07 -3.20
C ALA A 156 -8.80 10.64 -2.74
N VAL A 157 -8.10 9.67 -3.32
CA VAL A 157 -8.05 8.29 -2.82
C VAL A 157 -6.60 7.96 -2.52
N ILE A 158 -6.34 7.49 -1.30
CA ILE A 158 -5.00 7.05 -0.90
C ILE A 158 -5.02 5.56 -0.53
N SER A 159 -3.91 4.87 -0.78
CA SER A 159 -3.72 3.48 -0.37
C SER A 159 -2.24 3.24 -0.11
N THR A 160 -1.90 2.87 1.12
CA THR A 160 -0.51 2.71 1.56
C THR A 160 -0.27 1.34 2.17
N ASP A 161 0.74 0.60 1.65
CA ASP A 161 1.11 -0.73 2.16
C ASP A 161 -0.06 -1.74 2.03
N VAL A 162 -0.72 -1.76 0.86
CA VAL A 162 -1.93 -2.57 0.58
C VAL A 162 -1.78 -3.44 -0.65
N MET A 163 -1.30 -2.89 -1.78
CA MET A 163 -1.34 -3.55 -3.08
C MET A 163 -0.50 -4.83 -3.12
N GLU A 164 0.61 -4.87 -2.42
CA GLU A 164 1.49 -6.04 -2.27
C GLU A 164 0.84 -7.21 -1.51
N HIS A 165 -0.24 -6.94 -0.79
CA HIS A 165 -1.04 -7.93 -0.08
C HIS A 165 -2.18 -8.52 -0.93
N ILE A 166 -2.45 -7.96 -2.11
CA ILE A 166 -3.49 -8.43 -3.03
C ILE A 166 -2.91 -9.53 -3.93
N PRO A 167 -3.61 -10.68 -4.13
CA PRO A 167 -3.17 -11.69 -5.09
C PRO A 167 -3.00 -11.10 -6.49
N GLU A 168 -1.98 -11.56 -7.20
CA GLU A 168 -1.63 -11.13 -8.55
C GLU A 168 -2.84 -11.11 -9.51
N THR A 169 -3.68 -12.15 -9.45
CA THR A 169 -4.88 -12.29 -10.27
C THR A 169 -5.95 -11.25 -10.00
N ASP A 170 -5.98 -10.69 -8.78
CA ASP A 170 -6.99 -9.74 -8.33
C ASP A 170 -6.56 -8.27 -8.48
N LEU A 171 -5.30 -8.01 -8.81
CA LEU A 171 -4.75 -6.65 -8.89
C LEU A 171 -5.51 -5.73 -9.83
N LEU A 172 -5.98 -6.24 -10.98
CA LEU A 172 -6.67 -5.41 -11.97
C LEU A 172 -7.91 -4.76 -11.41
N TRP A 173 -8.80 -5.57 -10.83
CA TRP A 173 -10.07 -5.04 -10.34
C TRP A 173 -9.89 -4.16 -9.11
N VAL A 174 -8.88 -4.44 -8.26
CA VAL A 174 -8.58 -3.58 -7.10
C VAL A 174 -8.05 -2.22 -7.56
N ILE A 175 -7.14 -2.19 -8.55
CA ILE A 175 -6.65 -0.92 -9.12
C ILE A 175 -7.81 -0.15 -9.75
N ASP A 176 -8.67 -0.81 -10.53
CA ASP A 176 -9.83 -0.18 -11.16
C ASP A 176 -10.79 0.41 -10.12
N GLU A 177 -10.98 -0.29 -9.01
CA GLU A 177 -11.84 0.17 -7.92
C GLU A 177 -11.25 1.41 -7.25
N ILE A 178 -9.95 1.40 -6.92
CA ILE A 178 -9.25 2.56 -6.35
C ILE A 178 -9.33 3.77 -7.29
N LEU A 179 -9.01 3.58 -8.57
CA LEU A 179 -9.10 4.64 -9.58
C LEU A 179 -10.53 5.12 -9.78
N GLY A 180 -11.50 4.20 -9.70
CA GLY A 180 -12.93 4.46 -9.87
C GLY A 180 -13.53 5.35 -8.79
N TYR A 181 -13.01 5.27 -7.55
CA TYR A 181 -13.45 6.12 -6.46
C TYR A 181 -12.91 7.55 -6.53
N ALA A 182 -11.87 7.83 -7.33
CA ALA A 182 -11.23 9.12 -7.35
C ALA A 182 -11.86 10.12 -8.34
N ASN A 183 -11.91 11.40 -7.94
CA ASN A 183 -12.28 12.52 -8.79
C ASN A 183 -11.07 13.34 -9.29
N LYS A 184 -10.03 13.51 -8.46
CA LYS A 184 -8.89 14.39 -8.78
C LYS A 184 -7.55 13.66 -8.68
N MET A 185 -7.32 12.89 -7.61
CA MET A 185 -6.04 12.23 -7.41
C MET A 185 -6.14 10.86 -6.77
N VAL A 186 -5.14 10.03 -7.08
CA VAL A 186 -4.85 8.79 -6.37
C VAL A 186 -3.41 8.84 -5.87
N PHE A 187 -3.18 8.40 -4.63
CA PHE A 187 -1.86 8.19 -4.06
C PHE A 187 -1.71 6.72 -3.67
N LEU A 188 -0.70 6.06 -4.21
CA LEU A 188 -0.37 4.68 -3.88
C LEU A 188 1.04 4.61 -3.29
N ASN A 189 1.22 3.87 -2.20
CA ASN A 189 2.52 3.40 -1.75
C ASN A 189 2.54 1.88 -1.77
N ILE A 190 3.55 1.29 -2.39
CA ILE A 190 3.66 -0.15 -2.64
C ILE A 190 5.06 -0.63 -2.25
N ALA A 191 5.14 -1.65 -1.40
CA ALA A 191 6.40 -2.29 -1.06
C ALA A 191 6.81 -3.30 -2.15
N CYS A 192 8.02 -3.12 -2.70
CA CYS A 192 8.60 -4.02 -3.71
C CYS A 192 9.59 -5.03 -3.08
N PHE A 193 9.26 -5.55 -1.90
CA PHE A 193 10.05 -6.55 -1.18
C PHE A 193 9.15 -7.43 -0.32
N GLN A 194 9.69 -8.55 0.14
CA GLN A 194 8.94 -9.47 0.99
C GLN A 194 8.76 -8.90 2.40
N ALA A 195 7.57 -9.10 2.99
CA ALA A 195 7.30 -8.70 4.36
C ALA A 195 8.17 -9.48 5.38
N VAL A 196 8.36 -8.89 6.54
CA VAL A 196 8.88 -9.61 7.71
C VAL A 196 7.86 -10.61 8.25
N LYS A 197 6.57 -10.33 8.05
CA LYS A 197 5.45 -11.15 8.53
C LYS A 197 5.15 -12.30 7.56
N THR A 198 4.75 -13.44 8.14
CA THR A 198 4.20 -14.58 7.42
C THR A 198 2.74 -14.78 7.77
N LEU A 199 1.99 -15.32 6.82
CA LEU A 199 0.60 -15.73 6.99
C LEU A 199 0.51 -17.06 7.76
N ALA A 200 -0.68 -17.47 8.15
CA ALA A 200 -0.91 -18.70 8.93
C ALA A 200 -0.44 -19.97 8.18
N ASP A 201 -0.46 -19.95 6.84
CA ASP A 201 0.03 -21.06 6.00
C ASP A 201 1.56 -21.04 5.80
N GLY A 202 2.27 -20.08 6.42
CA GLY A 202 3.72 -19.91 6.31
C GLY A 202 4.17 -19.15 5.06
N SER A 203 3.25 -18.74 4.17
CA SER A 203 3.59 -17.87 3.04
C SER A 203 3.88 -16.44 3.49
N ASN A 204 4.60 -15.68 2.67
CA ASN A 204 4.89 -14.28 2.97
C ASN A 204 3.63 -13.44 2.90
N ALA A 205 3.50 -12.45 3.80
CA ALA A 205 2.35 -11.55 3.82
C ALA A 205 2.30 -10.65 2.58
N HIS A 206 3.44 -10.26 2.00
CA HIS A 206 3.48 -9.64 0.67
C HIS A 206 3.39 -10.75 -0.38
N VAL A 207 2.18 -11.01 -0.87
CA VAL A 207 1.90 -12.08 -1.85
C VAL A 207 2.20 -11.67 -3.28
N SER A 208 2.24 -10.36 -3.55
CA SER A 208 2.49 -9.76 -4.87
C SER A 208 3.70 -8.83 -4.80
N VAL A 209 4.89 -9.44 -4.90
CA VAL A 209 6.16 -8.70 -4.89
C VAL A 209 6.70 -8.64 -6.32
N PHE A 210 6.67 -7.43 -6.93
CA PHE A 210 7.12 -7.17 -8.28
C PHE A 210 8.11 -6.03 -8.33
N HIS A 211 8.88 -5.96 -9.43
CA HIS A 211 9.71 -4.80 -9.72
C HIS A 211 8.84 -3.54 -9.87
N HIS A 212 9.30 -2.40 -9.39
CA HIS A 212 8.53 -1.15 -9.41
C HIS A 212 8.06 -0.73 -10.82
N LEU A 213 8.83 -1.07 -11.87
CA LEU A 213 8.42 -0.80 -13.25
C LEU A 213 7.29 -1.71 -13.72
N ASP A 214 7.17 -2.95 -13.21
CA ASP A 214 6.06 -3.84 -13.55
C ASP A 214 4.76 -3.32 -12.93
N TRP A 215 4.83 -2.86 -11.66
CA TRP A 215 3.73 -2.14 -11.02
C TRP A 215 3.31 -0.90 -11.79
N LEU A 216 4.29 -0.11 -12.20
CA LEU A 216 4.05 1.15 -12.91
C LEU A 216 3.35 0.91 -14.27
N GLU A 217 3.77 -0.11 -15.01
CA GLU A 217 3.14 -0.52 -16.28
C GLU A 217 1.70 -0.97 -16.06
N LEU A 218 1.45 -1.80 -15.03
CA LEU A 218 0.10 -2.26 -14.70
C LEU A 218 -0.84 -1.09 -14.35
N ILE A 219 -0.40 -0.18 -13.48
CA ILE A 219 -1.19 0.99 -13.07
C ILE A 219 -1.42 1.93 -14.26
N ALA A 220 -0.40 2.19 -15.09
CA ALA A 220 -0.51 3.03 -16.26
C ALA A 220 -1.48 2.46 -17.31
N ALA A 221 -1.51 1.14 -17.49
CA ALA A 221 -2.48 0.48 -18.37
C ALA A 221 -3.92 0.71 -17.90
N ARG A 222 -4.19 0.69 -16.59
CA ARG A 222 -5.52 0.96 -16.02
C ARG A 222 -5.88 2.44 -16.02
N PHE A 223 -4.89 3.32 -15.82
CA PHE A 223 -5.05 4.77 -15.89
C PHE A 223 -5.69 5.24 -17.21
N ASN A 224 -5.54 4.50 -18.29
CA ASN A 224 -6.11 4.86 -19.60
C ASN A 224 -7.63 5.09 -19.57
N ASN A 225 -8.33 4.49 -18.62
CA ASN A 225 -9.76 4.69 -18.40
C ASN A 225 -10.07 5.87 -17.44
N HIS A 226 -9.05 6.50 -16.85
CA HIS A 226 -9.16 7.50 -15.80
C HIS A 226 -8.29 8.73 -16.06
N LYS A 227 -8.20 9.17 -17.32
CA LYS A 227 -7.28 10.20 -17.81
C LYS A 227 -7.39 11.58 -17.15
N HIS A 228 -8.48 11.83 -16.42
CA HIS A 228 -8.71 13.05 -15.65
C HIS A 228 -7.95 13.10 -14.33
N LEU A 229 -7.44 11.96 -13.86
CA LEU A 229 -6.76 11.86 -12.57
C LEU A 229 -5.28 12.28 -12.64
N ALA A 230 -4.75 12.71 -11.50
CA ALA A 230 -3.33 12.70 -11.20
C ALA A 230 -3.04 11.49 -10.31
N VAL A 231 -2.27 10.51 -10.80
CA VAL A 231 -1.91 9.32 -10.02
C VAL A 231 -0.46 9.44 -9.58
N TYR A 232 -0.24 9.40 -8.28
CA TYR A 232 1.07 9.42 -7.64
C TYR A 232 1.35 8.04 -7.08
N VAL A 233 2.47 7.43 -7.48
CA VAL A 233 2.86 6.11 -7.02
C VAL A 233 4.24 6.16 -6.41
N PHE A 234 4.37 5.72 -5.17
CA PHE A 234 5.63 5.63 -4.46
C PHE A 234 5.94 4.16 -4.17
N PHE A 235 7.15 3.76 -4.45
CA PHE A 235 7.63 2.41 -4.24
C PHE A 235 8.70 2.39 -3.16
N ASP A 236 8.51 1.52 -2.17
CA ASP A 236 9.52 1.18 -1.21
C ASP A 236 10.42 0.06 -1.75
N LEU A 237 11.72 0.28 -1.76
CA LEU A 237 12.72 -0.56 -2.36
C LEU A 237 13.88 -0.81 -1.38
N PHE A 238 14.62 -1.91 -1.57
CA PHE A 238 15.94 -2.06 -0.97
C PHE A 238 17.02 -1.78 -2.01
N LYS A 239 18.02 -0.96 -1.62
CA LYS A 239 19.25 -0.76 -2.38
C LYS A 239 20.16 -1.97 -2.21
N ALA A 240 21.15 -2.12 -3.09
CA ALA A 240 22.15 -3.18 -3.02
C ALA A 240 22.97 -3.18 -1.71
N ASP A 241 23.04 -2.04 -1.03
CA ASP A 241 23.68 -1.90 0.30
C ASP A 241 22.76 -2.23 1.48
N GLY A 242 21.54 -2.70 1.20
CA GLY A 242 20.53 -3.07 2.21
C GLY A 242 19.75 -1.91 2.80
N LYS A 243 19.98 -0.69 2.35
CA LYS A 243 19.23 0.46 2.82
C LYS A 243 17.91 0.59 2.09
N MET A 244 16.90 1.04 2.80
CA MET A 244 15.62 1.43 2.21
C MET A 244 15.82 2.62 1.26
N ALA A 245 15.08 2.60 0.17
CA ALA A 245 14.97 3.70 -0.77
C ALA A 245 13.53 3.81 -1.26
N GLU A 246 13.19 5.00 -1.68
CA GLU A 246 11.89 5.30 -2.25
C GLU A 246 12.06 5.80 -3.68
N LYS A 247 11.11 5.44 -4.55
CA LYS A 247 10.98 6.01 -5.89
C LYS A 247 9.55 6.47 -6.09
N GLY A 248 9.37 7.72 -6.45
CA GLY A 248 8.08 8.30 -6.72
C GLY A 248 7.86 8.56 -8.21
N PHE A 249 6.64 8.33 -8.68
CA PHE A 249 6.23 8.59 -10.06
C PHE A 249 4.88 9.31 -10.08
N LYS A 250 4.70 10.19 -11.06
CA LYS A 250 3.42 10.78 -11.40
C LYS A 250 2.96 10.26 -12.77
N ILE A 251 1.76 9.72 -12.82
CA ILE A 251 1.06 9.36 -14.05
C ILE A 251 -0.04 10.40 -14.30
N SER A 252 -0.07 10.98 -15.47
CA SER A 252 -1.07 11.98 -15.88
C SER A 252 -1.22 11.99 -17.40
N MET A 253 -2.30 12.60 -17.91
CA MET A 253 -2.39 12.89 -19.34
C MET A 253 -1.43 14.03 -19.71
N GLY A 254 -0.69 13.84 -20.81
CA GLY A 254 -0.10 14.90 -21.58
C GLY A 254 -1.10 15.45 -22.61
N GLU A 255 -0.61 16.12 -23.64
CA GLU A 255 -1.47 16.67 -24.70
C GLU A 255 -2.13 15.56 -25.52
N GLU A 256 -1.38 14.49 -25.85
CA GLU A 256 -1.86 13.36 -26.63
C GLU A 256 -1.67 12.01 -25.94
N ASP A 257 -0.64 11.88 -25.06
CA ASP A 257 -0.19 10.61 -24.49
C ASP A 257 -0.19 10.62 -22.96
N ILE A 258 -0.15 9.41 -22.38
CA ILE A 258 0.11 9.23 -20.94
C ILE A 258 1.56 9.61 -20.66
N ARG A 259 1.76 10.52 -19.70
CA ARG A 259 3.07 10.90 -19.19
C ARG A 259 3.34 10.20 -17.86
N ILE A 260 4.49 9.58 -17.76
CA ILE A 260 5.04 9.02 -16.52
C ILE A 260 6.29 9.83 -16.20
N ILE A 261 6.29 10.52 -15.08
CA ILE A 261 7.38 11.39 -14.64
C ILE A 261 7.90 10.86 -13.32
N GLU A 262 9.18 10.51 -13.27
CA GLU A 262 9.86 10.21 -12.01
C GLU A 262 9.98 11.50 -11.19
N LEU A 263 9.49 11.46 -9.96
CA LEU A 263 9.56 12.57 -9.03
C LEU A 263 10.96 12.59 -8.42
N GLN A 264 11.63 13.73 -8.50
CA GLN A 264 12.87 13.91 -7.74
C GLN A 264 12.56 13.86 -6.26
N GLU A 265 13.50 13.34 -5.45
CA GLU A 265 13.34 13.16 -4.00
C GLU A 265 12.64 14.39 -3.40
N VAL A 266 11.44 14.17 -2.89
CA VAL A 266 10.72 15.15 -2.08
C VAL A 266 11.36 15.07 -0.71
N LYS A 267 12.31 15.98 -0.46
CA LYS A 267 12.92 16.15 0.87
C LYS A 267 11.94 16.76 1.83
#